data_da61bf10c17bfe9360a9d09f82eb1dac
#
_entry.id   da61bf10c17bfe9360a9d09f82eb1dac
#
_cell.length_a   1.000
_cell.length_b   1.000
_cell.length_c   1.000
_cell.angle_alpha   90.00
_cell.angle_beta   90.00
_cell.angle_gamma   90.00
#
_symmetry.space_group_name_H-M   'P 1'
#
loop_
_entity.id
_entity.type
_entity.pdbx_description
1 polymer ?
#
loop_
_entity_poly.entity_id
_entity_poly.type
_entity_poly.pdbx_seq_one_letter_code
_entity_poly.pdbx_strand_id
1 'polypeptide(L)'
;TTPQPQVKVTRPEIQLTPETPIAVKHIQFVGGTVYPLKELLEPFRPYAQKTVPLKTIITLVNAITARYQADGYPLSYAWLPDNNFQDGNIRIVLVEGYVAHSDIQSDNNGTAARLKRLTEKIMAEKPLRQETFERNSILMTRPPGSKVDANAQLPKNSYGAGGMKVKATQPHIWDISSTL
;
A
#
# COMPACT_ATOMS: atom_id res chain seq x y z
N THR A 1 2.20 5.30 16.15
CA THR A 1 1.99 3.96 15.61
C THR A 1 1.91 4.03 14.10
N THR A 2 2.86 3.42 13.47
CA THR A 2 2.88 3.32 12.02
C THR A 2 1.70 2.45 11.60
N PRO A 3 0.74 2.97 10.82
CA PRO A 3 -0.30 2.11 10.30
C PRO A 3 0.34 1.11 9.37
N GLN A 4 0.26 -0.14 9.75
CA GLN A 4 0.62 -1.21 8.84
C GLN A 4 -0.60 -1.47 7.96
N PRO A 5 -0.48 -1.27 6.65
CA PRO A 5 -1.56 -1.62 5.76
C PRO A 5 -1.79 -3.14 5.86
N GLN A 6 -2.92 -3.53 6.38
CA GLN A 6 -3.30 -4.92 6.34
C GLN A 6 -3.84 -5.22 4.95
N VAL A 7 -3.02 -5.90 4.18
CA VAL A 7 -3.39 -6.33 2.85
C VAL A 7 -4.26 -7.56 2.97
N LYS A 8 -5.55 -7.38 2.91
CA LYS A 8 -6.40 -8.43 2.38
C LYS A 8 -6.65 -8.13 0.91
N VAL A 9 -5.64 -8.41 0.09
CA VAL A 9 -5.88 -8.48 -1.34
C VAL A 9 -6.68 -9.76 -1.54
N THR A 10 -7.96 -9.60 -1.85
CA THR A 10 -8.76 -10.72 -2.33
C THR A 10 -8.20 -11.09 -3.69
N ARG A 11 -7.28 -12.02 -3.71
CA ARG A 11 -6.81 -12.60 -4.96
C ARG A 11 -7.98 -13.36 -5.56
N PRO A 12 -8.31 -13.15 -6.85
CA PRO A 12 -9.22 -14.06 -7.50
C PRO A 12 -8.69 -15.48 -7.30
N GLU A 13 -9.55 -16.40 -6.90
CA GLU A 13 -9.18 -17.79 -6.70
C GLU A 13 -8.64 -18.36 -8.00
N ILE A 14 -7.32 -18.44 -8.08
CA ILE A 14 -6.66 -19.17 -9.15
C ILE A 14 -6.81 -20.65 -8.78
N GLN A 15 -7.52 -21.41 -9.60
CA GLN A 15 -7.67 -22.86 -9.42
C GLN A 15 -6.36 -23.61 -9.73
N LEU A 16 -5.24 -22.99 -9.43
CA LEU A 16 -3.91 -23.52 -9.65
C LEU A 16 -3.30 -23.85 -8.29
N THR A 17 -2.63 -24.98 -8.24
CA THR A 17 -1.88 -25.33 -7.03
C THR A 17 -0.52 -24.64 -7.02
N PRO A 18 0.13 -24.47 -5.84
CA PRO A 18 1.47 -23.91 -5.79
C PRO A 18 2.51 -24.68 -6.60
N GLU A 19 2.27 -25.95 -6.85
CA GLU A 19 3.18 -26.83 -7.61
C GLU A 19 2.89 -26.84 -9.11
N THR A 20 1.85 -26.14 -9.57
CA THR A 20 1.51 -26.09 -11.00
C THR A 20 2.70 -25.58 -11.80
N PRO A 21 3.17 -26.33 -12.83
CA PRO A 21 4.30 -25.90 -13.64
C PRO A 21 3.90 -24.70 -14.52
N ILE A 22 4.73 -23.68 -14.50
CA ILE A 22 4.54 -22.45 -15.27
C ILE A 22 5.75 -22.26 -16.19
N ALA A 23 5.52 -22.15 -17.48
CA ALA A 23 6.57 -21.80 -18.44
C ALA A 23 6.84 -20.28 -18.38
N VAL A 24 8.08 -19.91 -18.18
CA VAL A 24 8.49 -18.50 -18.09
C VAL A 24 9.02 -18.09 -19.47
N LYS A 25 8.15 -17.59 -20.33
CA LYS A 25 8.54 -17.13 -21.68
C LYS A 25 8.52 -15.62 -21.79
N HIS A 26 7.42 -15.00 -21.40
CA HIS A 26 7.23 -13.55 -21.49
C HIS A 26 6.70 -13.03 -20.17
N ILE A 27 7.32 -11.98 -19.65
CA ILE A 27 6.89 -11.31 -18.43
C ILE A 27 6.51 -9.89 -18.82
N GLN A 28 5.28 -9.52 -18.47
CA GLN A 28 4.76 -8.18 -18.68
C GLN A 28 4.43 -7.54 -17.35
N PHE A 29 4.99 -6.37 -17.11
CA PHE A 29 4.62 -5.53 -15.97
C PHE A 29 3.61 -4.47 -16.42
N VAL A 30 2.52 -4.35 -15.70
CA VAL A 30 1.47 -3.36 -15.95
C VAL A 30 1.49 -2.34 -14.84
N GLY A 31 1.57 -1.06 -15.20
CA GLY A 31 1.74 0.03 -14.25
C GLY A 31 3.18 0.12 -13.77
N GLY A 32 3.39 1.00 -12.78
CA GLY A 32 4.70 1.18 -12.19
C GLY A 32 5.53 2.28 -12.83
N THR A 33 6.07 3.15 -11.98
CA THR A 33 6.95 4.25 -12.39
C THR A 33 8.23 4.31 -11.55
N VAL A 34 8.23 3.67 -10.38
CA VAL A 34 9.31 3.77 -9.40
C VAL A 34 10.54 2.99 -9.85
N TYR A 35 10.35 1.78 -10.38
CA TYR A 35 11.45 0.90 -10.75
C TYR A 35 11.58 0.75 -12.27
N PRO A 36 12.81 0.82 -12.81
CA PRO A 36 13.03 0.50 -14.21
C PRO A 36 12.70 -0.95 -14.54
N LEU A 37 12.18 -1.20 -15.73
CA LEU A 37 11.85 -2.55 -16.19
C LEU A 37 13.03 -3.51 -16.07
N LYS A 38 14.23 -3.07 -16.36
CA LYS A 38 15.44 -3.87 -16.27
C LYS A 38 15.67 -4.43 -14.87
N GLU A 39 15.46 -3.60 -13.84
CA GLU A 39 15.62 -4.02 -12.44
C GLU A 39 14.52 -5.00 -12.03
N LEU A 40 13.29 -4.78 -12.49
CA LEU A 40 12.17 -5.67 -12.20
C LEU A 40 12.35 -7.04 -12.82
N LEU A 41 12.95 -7.11 -14.01
CA LEU A 41 13.20 -8.37 -14.73
C LEU A 41 14.38 -9.17 -14.16
N GLU A 42 15.30 -8.52 -13.48
CA GLU A 42 16.54 -9.16 -13.01
C GLU A 42 16.31 -10.44 -12.19
N PRO A 43 15.38 -10.47 -11.21
CA PRO A 43 15.12 -11.69 -10.43
C PRO A 43 14.52 -12.83 -11.27
N PHE A 44 13.94 -12.53 -12.41
CA PHE A 44 13.30 -13.52 -13.29
C PHE A 44 14.28 -14.14 -14.28
N ARG A 45 15.43 -13.51 -14.51
CA ARG A 45 16.40 -13.97 -15.51
C ARG A 45 16.86 -15.41 -15.34
N PRO A 46 17.14 -15.92 -14.12
CA PRO A 46 17.55 -17.31 -13.96
C PRO A 46 16.51 -18.33 -14.41
N TYR A 47 15.26 -17.90 -14.50
CA TYR A 47 14.12 -18.75 -14.87
C TYR A 47 13.66 -18.57 -16.30
N ALA A 48 14.29 -17.66 -17.06
CA ALA A 48 13.90 -17.37 -18.43
C ALA A 48 13.96 -18.63 -19.30
N GLN A 49 12.86 -18.86 -20.05
CA GLN A 49 12.69 -20.05 -20.94
C GLN A 49 12.71 -21.38 -20.18
N LYS A 50 12.46 -21.34 -18.88
CA LYS A 50 12.36 -22.51 -18.03
C LYS A 50 10.95 -22.68 -17.52
N THR A 51 10.64 -23.88 -17.04
CA THR A 51 9.39 -24.17 -16.36
C THR A 51 9.65 -24.27 -14.86
N VAL A 52 8.88 -23.50 -14.09
CA VAL A 52 9.02 -23.42 -12.63
C VAL A 52 7.66 -23.61 -11.97
N PRO A 53 7.61 -24.05 -10.70
CA PRO A 53 6.34 -24.11 -9.98
C PRO A 53 5.75 -22.70 -9.78
N LEU A 54 4.43 -22.61 -9.77
CA LEU A 54 3.72 -21.32 -9.54
C LEU A 54 4.20 -20.63 -8.27
N LYS A 55 4.51 -21.38 -7.22
CA LYS A 55 5.04 -20.82 -5.95
C LYS A 55 6.31 -19.99 -6.17
N THR A 56 7.14 -20.36 -7.14
CA THR A 56 8.36 -19.59 -7.47
C THR A 56 7.97 -18.22 -8.03
N ILE A 57 7.00 -18.16 -8.92
CA ILE A 57 6.50 -16.90 -9.48
C ILE A 57 5.89 -16.03 -8.38
N ILE A 58 5.08 -16.63 -7.51
CA ILE A 58 4.47 -15.93 -6.38
C ILE A 58 5.54 -15.34 -5.45
N THR A 59 6.60 -16.09 -5.17
CA THR A 59 7.71 -15.62 -4.35
C THR A 59 8.40 -14.42 -4.98
N LEU A 60 8.61 -14.43 -6.31
CA LEU A 60 9.23 -13.33 -7.02
C LEU A 60 8.33 -12.09 -7.04
N VAL A 61 7.03 -12.27 -7.18
CA VAL A 61 6.05 -11.16 -7.12
C VAL A 61 6.01 -10.57 -5.71
N ASN A 62 6.00 -11.41 -4.69
CA ASN A 62 6.01 -10.95 -3.30
C ASN A 62 7.31 -10.21 -2.95
N ALA A 63 8.42 -10.57 -3.57
CA ALA A 63 9.68 -9.85 -3.39
C ALA A 63 9.61 -8.41 -3.91
N ILE A 64 8.85 -8.15 -4.96
CA ILE A 64 8.61 -6.79 -5.47
C ILE A 64 7.84 -5.97 -4.43
N THR A 65 6.81 -6.55 -3.83
CA THR A 65 6.05 -5.89 -2.76
C THR A 65 6.96 -5.58 -1.57
N ALA A 66 7.79 -6.53 -1.17
CA ALA A 66 8.76 -6.33 -0.10
C ALA A 66 9.75 -5.20 -0.42
N ARG A 67 10.16 -5.08 -1.68
CA ARG A 67 11.04 -3.99 -2.14
C ARG A 67 10.33 -2.63 -2.00
N TYR A 68 9.08 -2.51 -2.42
CA TYR A 68 8.30 -1.29 -2.22
C TYR A 68 8.25 -0.90 -0.74
N GLN A 69 7.98 -1.86 0.13
CA GLN A 69 7.91 -1.61 1.58
C GLN A 69 9.28 -1.15 2.11
N ALA A 70 10.36 -1.83 1.73
CA ALA A 70 11.70 -1.48 2.16
C ALA A 70 12.15 -0.10 1.67
N ASP A 71 11.70 0.29 0.48
CA ASP A 71 12.05 1.58 -0.11
C ASP A 71 11.12 2.72 0.35
N GLY A 72 10.18 2.43 1.24
CA GLY A 72 9.33 3.45 1.85
C GLY A 72 8.06 3.78 1.10
N TYR A 73 7.49 2.83 0.37
CA TYR A 73 6.21 2.97 -0.33
C TYR A 73 5.13 2.08 0.30
N PRO A 74 4.48 2.54 1.38
CA PRO A 74 3.62 1.67 2.21
C PRO A 74 2.33 1.22 1.53
N LEU A 75 1.88 1.94 0.50
CA LEU A 75 0.65 1.62 -0.22
C LEU A 75 0.90 0.98 -1.58
N SER A 76 2.16 0.63 -1.87
CA SER A 76 2.54 0.07 -3.16
C SER A 76 2.85 -1.42 -3.04
N TYR A 77 2.40 -2.17 -4.04
CA TYR A 77 2.57 -3.62 -4.06
C TYR A 77 2.51 -4.16 -5.48
N ALA A 78 2.98 -5.39 -5.64
CA ALA A 78 2.82 -6.15 -6.87
C ALA A 78 1.84 -7.29 -6.63
N TRP A 79 1.07 -7.65 -7.65
CA TRP A 79 0.19 -8.79 -7.56
C TRP A 79 0.08 -9.50 -8.91
N LEU A 80 -0.24 -10.77 -8.83
CA LEU A 80 -0.39 -11.63 -9.98
C LEU A 80 -1.88 -11.80 -10.22
N PRO A 81 -2.45 -11.11 -11.24
CA PRO A 81 -3.86 -11.28 -11.56
C PRO A 81 -4.14 -12.68 -12.08
N ASP A 82 -5.42 -12.99 -12.30
CA ASP A 82 -5.80 -14.24 -12.91
C ASP A 82 -5.18 -14.33 -14.31
N ASN A 83 -4.14 -15.15 -14.41
CA ASN A 83 -3.37 -15.32 -15.63
C ASN A 83 -3.72 -16.66 -16.28
N ASN A 84 -3.86 -16.60 -17.59
CA ASN A 84 -3.79 -17.81 -18.40
C ASN A 84 -2.33 -18.06 -18.75
N PHE A 85 -1.69 -19.00 -18.04
CA PHE A 85 -0.26 -19.29 -18.21
C PHE A 85 0.03 -20.21 -19.40
N GLN A 86 -0.96 -20.55 -20.21
CA GLN A 86 -0.82 -21.56 -21.29
C GLN A 86 0.22 -21.17 -22.33
N ASP A 87 0.35 -19.87 -22.62
CA ASP A 87 1.29 -19.38 -23.63
C ASP A 87 2.63 -18.94 -23.05
N GLY A 88 2.87 -19.21 -21.76
CA GLY A 88 4.08 -18.75 -21.08
C GLY A 88 4.11 -17.25 -20.82
N ASN A 89 2.98 -16.59 -20.91
CA ASN A 89 2.84 -15.15 -20.64
C ASN A 89 2.47 -14.94 -19.16
N ILE A 90 3.30 -14.20 -18.47
CA ILE A 90 3.10 -13.85 -17.06
C ILE A 90 2.87 -12.35 -16.97
N ARG A 91 1.68 -11.97 -16.50
CA ARG A 91 1.32 -10.58 -16.32
C ARG A 91 1.36 -10.23 -14.83
N ILE A 92 2.16 -9.24 -14.48
CA ILE A 92 2.32 -8.77 -13.10
C ILE A 92 1.86 -7.33 -13.05
N VAL A 93 0.93 -7.03 -12.14
CA VAL A 93 0.40 -5.68 -11.96
C VAL A 93 1.14 -5.01 -10.82
N LEU A 94 1.68 -3.83 -11.08
CA LEU A 94 2.32 -2.98 -10.08
C LEU A 94 1.34 -1.88 -9.68
N VAL A 95 0.95 -1.87 -8.42
CA VAL A 95 0.06 -0.86 -7.87
C VAL A 95 0.90 0.11 -7.05
N GLU A 96 1.02 1.35 -7.52
CA GLU A 96 1.73 2.41 -6.81
C GLU A 96 0.69 3.30 -6.12
N GLY A 97 0.44 2.98 -4.85
CA GLY A 97 -0.69 3.52 -4.12
C GLY A 97 -0.51 4.94 -3.61
N TYR A 98 -1.60 5.65 -3.57
CA TYR A 98 -1.71 7.00 -3.02
C TYR A 98 -3.05 7.18 -2.32
N VAL A 99 -3.21 8.24 -1.55
CA VAL A 99 -4.45 8.56 -0.87
C VAL A 99 -5.30 9.45 -1.76
N ALA A 100 -6.41 8.91 -2.28
CA ALA A 100 -7.31 9.62 -3.18
C ALA A 100 -8.43 10.35 -2.44
N HIS A 101 -8.81 9.86 -1.27
CA HIS A 101 -9.88 10.45 -0.47
C HIS A 101 -9.58 10.27 1.02
N SER A 102 -10.17 11.12 1.83
CA SER A 102 -9.99 11.09 3.27
C SER A 102 -11.32 11.28 3.98
N ASP A 103 -11.44 10.65 5.15
CA ASP A 103 -12.55 10.84 6.08
C ASP A 103 -11.98 11.38 7.38
N ILE A 104 -12.33 12.61 7.72
CA ILE A 104 -11.83 13.30 8.91
C ILE A 104 -12.98 13.44 9.90
N GLN A 105 -12.80 12.87 11.09
CA GLN A 105 -13.77 12.96 12.18
C GLN A 105 -13.16 13.75 13.34
N SER A 106 -13.75 14.88 13.66
CA SER A 106 -13.36 15.73 14.77
C SER A 106 -14.54 16.55 15.26
N ASP A 107 -14.67 16.69 16.58
CA ASP A 107 -15.69 17.50 17.22
C ASP A 107 -15.38 19.01 17.16
N ASN A 108 -14.15 19.37 16.79
CA ASN A 108 -13.69 20.74 16.76
C ASN A 108 -13.38 21.18 15.33
N ASN A 109 -14.05 22.25 14.87
CA ASN A 109 -13.89 22.76 13.50
C ASN A 109 -12.47 23.24 13.19
N GLY A 110 -11.80 23.87 14.14
CA GLY A 110 -10.41 24.30 13.97
C GLY A 110 -9.45 23.12 13.84
N THR A 111 -9.66 22.08 14.64
CA THR A 111 -8.91 20.84 14.54
C THR A 111 -9.18 20.14 13.22
N ALA A 112 -10.44 20.05 12.79
CA ALA A 112 -10.81 19.45 11.51
C ALA A 112 -10.13 20.14 10.33
N ALA A 113 -10.10 21.48 10.32
CA ALA A 113 -9.44 22.28 9.28
C ALA A 113 -7.94 22.01 9.23
N ARG A 114 -7.29 21.92 10.40
CA ARG A 114 -5.86 21.62 10.50
C ARG A 114 -5.54 20.21 9.99
N LEU A 115 -6.33 19.25 10.42
CA LEU A 115 -6.18 17.85 9.97
C LEU A 115 -6.39 17.73 8.46
N LYS A 116 -7.34 18.49 7.91
CA LYS A 116 -7.57 18.52 6.47
C LYS A 116 -6.34 19.01 5.71
N ARG A 117 -5.70 20.08 6.18
CA ARG A 117 -4.48 20.60 5.54
C ARG A 117 -3.36 19.57 5.55
N LEU A 118 -3.16 18.88 6.67
CA LEU A 118 -2.13 17.84 6.79
C LEU A 118 -2.45 16.63 5.92
N THR A 119 -3.71 16.24 5.86
CA THR A 119 -4.16 15.15 5.01
C THR A 119 -3.97 15.48 3.52
N GLU A 120 -4.22 16.72 3.12
CA GLU A 120 -4.00 17.15 1.73
C GLU A 120 -2.54 17.04 1.31
N LYS A 121 -1.60 17.26 2.23
CA LYS A 121 -0.17 17.05 1.95
C LYS A 121 0.14 15.58 1.70
N ILE A 122 -0.50 14.68 2.43
CA ILE A 122 -0.39 13.24 2.21
C ILE A 122 -0.99 12.87 0.85
N MET A 123 -2.15 13.41 0.53
CA MET A 123 -2.86 13.13 -0.72
C MET A 123 -2.14 13.65 -1.96
N ALA A 124 -1.30 14.67 -1.82
CA ALA A 124 -0.57 15.27 -2.94
C ALA A 124 0.57 14.38 -3.46
N GLU A 125 1.04 13.42 -2.68
CA GLU A 125 2.17 12.58 -3.05
C GLU A 125 1.72 11.26 -3.69
N LYS A 126 2.16 11.04 -4.92
CA LYS A 126 1.82 9.84 -5.72
C LYS A 126 3.09 9.23 -6.33
N PRO A 127 3.46 8.01 -5.96
CA PRO A 127 2.91 7.20 -4.87
C PRO A 127 3.30 7.74 -3.49
N LEU A 128 2.50 7.40 -2.48
CA LEU A 128 2.74 7.84 -1.11
C LEU A 128 4.02 7.22 -0.55
N ARG A 129 4.83 8.06 0.09
CA ARG A 129 6.01 7.63 0.83
C ARG A 129 5.73 7.57 2.33
N GLN A 130 6.34 6.59 2.97
CA GLN A 130 6.24 6.39 4.42
C GLN A 130 6.67 7.65 5.19
N GLU A 131 7.74 8.28 4.73
CA GLU A 131 8.27 9.51 5.35
C GLU A 131 7.23 10.63 5.37
N THR A 132 6.55 10.87 4.27
CA THR A 132 5.50 11.90 4.17
C THR A 132 4.32 11.58 5.06
N PHE A 133 3.90 10.32 5.08
CA PHE A 133 2.81 9.87 5.93
C PHE A 133 3.14 10.05 7.41
N GLU A 134 4.31 9.60 7.84
CA GLU A 134 4.74 9.70 9.24
C GLU A 134 4.88 11.15 9.70
N ARG A 135 5.53 11.99 8.89
CA ARG A 135 5.72 13.40 9.22
C ARG A 135 4.38 14.11 9.46
N ASN A 136 3.45 13.96 8.56
CA ASN A 136 2.15 14.62 8.67
C ASN A 136 1.29 14.01 9.77
N SER A 137 1.37 12.70 9.99
CA SER A 137 0.68 12.03 11.10
C SER A 137 1.19 12.51 12.46
N ILE A 138 2.49 12.71 12.61
CA ILE A 138 3.09 13.25 13.84
C ILE A 138 2.61 14.70 14.08
N LEU A 139 2.57 15.51 13.01
CA LEU A 139 2.08 16.88 13.11
C LEU A 139 0.60 16.94 13.54
N MET A 140 -0.19 15.95 13.18
CA MET A 140 -1.58 15.85 13.62
C MET A 140 -1.71 15.71 15.13
N THR A 141 -0.74 15.09 15.78
CA THR A 141 -0.77 14.80 17.23
C THR A 141 -0.13 15.90 18.08
N ARG A 142 0.44 16.94 17.47
CA ARG A 142 1.26 17.94 18.16
C ARG A 142 0.57 18.79 19.23
N PRO A 143 -0.71 19.20 19.11
CA PRO A 143 -1.34 19.90 20.22
C PRO A 143 -1.42 18.98 21.43
N PRO A 144 -0.93 19.42 22.63
CA PRO A 144 -0.98 18.63 23.84
C PRO A 144 -2.44 18.24 24.18
N GLY A 145 -2.62 17.01 24.61
CA GLY A 145 -3.94 16.50 25.01
C GLY A 145 -4.82 16.03 23.85
N SER A 146 -4.35 16.11 22.61
CA SER A 146 -5.08 15.59 21.46
C SER A 146 -4.64 14.17 21.18
N LYS A 147 -5.61 13.28 21.01
CA LYS A 147 -5.37 11.93 20.50
C LYS A 147 -5.86 11.86 19.06
N VAL A 148 -4.96 11.52 18.14
CA VAL A 148 -5.28 11.42 16.74
C VAL A 148 -4.88 10.05 16.23
N ASP A 149 -5.84 9.33 15.66
CA ASP A 149 -5.61 8.08 14.96
C ASP A 149 -5.71 8.35 13.45
N ALA A 150 -4.64 8.07 12.72
CA ALA A 150 -4.59 8.23 11.28
C ALA A 150 -4.22 6.90 10.62
N ASN A 151 -5.08 6.41 9.73
CA ASN A 151 -4.90 5.13 9.05
C ASN A 151 -5.11 5.28 7.55
N ALA A 152 -4.12 4.85 6.77
CA ALA A 152 -4.23 4.75 5.33
C ALA A 152 -4.57 3.31 4.94
N GLN A 153 -5.39 3.16 3.91
CA GLN A 153 -5.82 1.86 3.40
C GLN A 153 -5.15 1.57 2.07
N LEU A 154 -4.79 0.31 1.86
CA LEU A 154 -4.26 -0.13 0.59
C LEU A 154 -5.28 0.08 -0.53
N PRO A 155 -4.81 0.51 -1.70
CA PRO A 155 -5.69 0.62 -2.85
C PRO A 155 -6.20 -0.75 -3.28
N LYS A 156 -7.48 -0.79 -3.65
CA LYS A 156 -8.15 -2.02 -4.09
C LYS A 156 -8.18 -2.17 -5.61
N ASN A 157 -7.72 -1.16 -6.33
CA ASN A 157 -7.72 -1.15 -7.78
C ASN A 157 -6.31 -0.89 -8.32
N SER A 158 -6.11 -1.20 -9.59
CA SER A 158 -4.82 -1.04 -10.27
C SER A 158 -4.39 0.40 -10.48
N TYR A 159 -5.28 1.37 -10.29
CA TYR A 159 -4.96 2.79 -10.39
C TYR A 159 -4.27 3.34 -9.14
N GLY A 160 -4.26 2.57 -8.04
CA GLY A 160 -3.57 2.95 -6.82
C GLY A 160 -4.33 3.91 -5.91
N ALA A 161 -5.60 4.20 -6.20
CA ALA A 161 -6.40 5.10 -5.37
C ALA A 161 -6.82 4.42 -4.07
N GLY A 162 -6.31 4.91 -2.95
CA GLY A 162 -6.64 4.44 -1.60
C GLY A 162 -7.38 5.48 -0.80
N GLY A 163 -7.86 5.09 0.37
CA GLY A 163 -8.53 5.96 1.32
C GLY A 163 -7.72 6.18 2.59
N MET A 164 -8.08 7.20 3.35
CA MET A 164 -7.50 7.51 4.64
C MET A 164 -8.59 7.92 5.61
N LYS A 165 -8.50 7.41 6.84
CA LYS A 165 -9.38 7.80 7.95
C LYS A 165 -8.56 8.48 9.03
N VAL A 166 -9.05 9.62 9.49
CA VAL A 166 -8.43 10.40 10.56
C VAL A 166 -9.50 10.67 11.61
N LYS A 167 -9.24 10.26 12.84
CA LYS A 167 -10.15 10.50 13.95
C LYS A 167 -9.38 11.22 15.06
N ALA A 168 -9.87 12.40 15.44
CA ALA A 168 -9.35 13.15 16.56
C ALA A 168 -10.33 13.08 17.73
N THR A 169 -9.82 12.67 18.89
CA THR A 169 -10.55 12.68 20.16
C THR A 169 -9.82 13.60 21.11
N GLN A 170 -10.56 14.48 21.78
CA GLN A 170 -10.02 15.28 22.86
C GLN A 170 -10.30 14.62 24.19
N PRO A 171 -9.32 14.52 25.10
CA PRO A 171 -9.58 14.07 26.44
C PRO A 171 -10.53 15.05 27.12
N HIS A 172 -11.51 14.52 27.85
CA HIS A 172 -12.44 15.32 28.62
C HIS A 172 -11.72 15.95 29.78
N ILE A 173 -11.69 17.30 29.84
CA ILE A 173 -10.99 18.04 30.89
C ILE A 173 -11.58 17.73 32.27
N TRP A 174 -12.88 17.50 32.36
CA TRP A 174 -13.52 17.17 33.61
C TRP A 174 -13.20 15.76 34.12
N ASP A 175 -12.64 14.88 33.28
CA ASP A 175 -12.15 13.56 33.73
C ASP A 175 -10.97 13.71 34.69
N ILE A 176 -10.18 14.75 34.52
CA ILE A 176 -9.07 15.07 35.43
C ILE A 176 -9.63 15.55 36.78
N SER A 177 -10.66 16.37 36.77
CA SER A 177 -11.28 16.88 38.00
C SER A 177 -12.11 15.84 38.72
N SER A 178 -12.64 14.82 38.04
CA SER A 178 -13.39 13.74 38.67
C SER A 178 -12.50 12.75 39.43
N THR A 179 -11.20 12.77 39.24
CA THR A 179 -10.24 11.94 39.97
C THR A 179 -9.71 12.61 41.24
N LEU A 180 -10.12 13.82 41.49
CA LEU A 180 -9.78 14.58 42.68
C LEU A 180 -10.87 14.40 43.72
#